data_453386d31e37cc94ab3dddc59706a982
#
_entry.id   453386d31e37cc94ab3dddc59706a982
#
_cell.length_a   1.000
_cell.length_b   1.000
_cell.length_c   1.000
_cell.angle_alpha   90.00
_cell.angle_beta   90.00
_cell.angle_gamma   90.00
#
_symmetry.space_group_name_H-M   'P 1'
#
loop_
_entity.id
_entity.type
_entity.pdbx_description
1 polymer ?
#
loop_
_entity_poly.entity_id
_entity_poly.type
_entity_poly.pdbx_seq_one_letter_code
_entity_poly.pdbx_strand_id
1 'polypeptide(L)'
;MKPFLKYLFLVGFLYISVIRCGQYPANIPYVPIDITISTFDPSFISLQAVGGWAYVNGGSRGLILYRASIDQVNCYERHCPYDTENPCGKVSVDSTGLFLVDNDCFGEGCGSRFSLINGSVVDGVAIYPLKQYNTSFDGALIRVFN
;
A
#
# COMPACT_ATOMS: atom_id res chain seq x y z
N MET A 1 35.19 0.93 40.94
CA MET A 1 34.63 0.41 39.65
C MET A 1 35.23 1.22 38.52
N LYS A 2 35.99 0.56 37.64
CA LYS A 2 36.81 1.24 36.62
C LYS A 2 35.95 1.92 35.57
N PRO A 3 36.24 3.14 35.10
CA PRO A 3 35.42 3.88 34.13
C PRO A 3 35.18 3.12 32.82
N PHE A 4 36.04 2.18 32.49
CA PHE A 4 35.94 1.34 31.30
C PHE A 4 34.67 0.52 31.21
N LEU A 5 34.13 0.06 32.34
CA LEU A 5 32.88 -0.75 32.37
C LEU A 5 31.63 0.10 32.09
N LYS A 6 31.64 1.41 32.46
CA LYS A 6 30.55 2.32 32.14
C LYS A 6 30.44 2.65 30.65
N TYR A 7 31.57 2.78 29.97
CA TYR A 7 31.58 3.02 28.52
C TYR A 7 31.15 1.80 27.71
N LEU A 8 31.47 0.59 28.19
CA LEU A 8 31.03 -0.66 27.55
C LEU A 8 29.50 -0.81 27.60
N PHE A 9 28.88 -0.43 28.72
CA PHE A 9 27.40 -0.43 28.83
C PHE A 9 26.75 0.65 27.98
N LEU A 10 27.35 1.82 27.86
CA LEU A 10 26.81 2.93 27.05
C LEU A 10 26.87 2.62 25.55
N VAL A 11 27.95 2.02 25.07
CA VAL A 11 28.12 1.58 23.69
C VAL A 11 27.21 0.41 23.36
N GLY A 12 27.00 -0.53 24.28
CA GLY A 12 26.06 -1.66 24.13
C GLY A 12 24.60 -1.19 24.03
N PHE A 13 24.22 -0.15 24.81
CA PHE A 13 22.88 0.40 24.77
C PHE A 13 22.59 1.20 23.49
N LEU A 14 23.61 1.81 22.90
CA LEU A 14 23.48 2.56 21.64
C LEU A 14 23.32 1.62 20.43
N TYR A 15 23.85 0.40 20.50
CA TYR A 15 23.79 -0.57 19.38
C TYR A 15 22.42 -1.27 19.27
N ILE A 16 21.59 -1.29 20.32
CA ILE A 16 20.28 -1.96 20.33
C ILE A 16 19.20 -1.10 19.68
N SER A 17 19.46 0.18 19.43
CA SER A 17 18.46 1.14 18.92
C SER A 17 18.27 1.18 17.40
N VAL A 18 19.01 0.38 16.60
CA VAL A 18 19.06 0.53 15.13
C VAL A 18 18.39 -0.59 14.34
N ILE A 19 17.74 -1.57 14.98
CA ILE A 19 17.04 -2.63 14.27
C ILE A 19 15.52 -2.42 14.40
N ARG A 20 15.04 -1.36 13.79
CA ARG A 20 13.64 -1.27 13.35
C ARG A 20 13.61 -1.19 11.83
N CYS A 21 13.91 -2.31 11.18
CA CYS A 21 13.54 -2.48 9.79
C CYS A 21 12.00 -2.54 9.74
N GLY A 22 11.38 -1.60 9.02
CA GLY A 22 9.94 -1.40 9.03
C GLY A 22 9.18 -2.60 8.50
N GLN A 23 8.71 -3.43 9.40
CA GLN A 23 7.66 -4.38 9.07
C GLN A 23 6.35 -3.61 9.03
N TYR A 24 5.62 -3.71 7.92
CA TYR A 24 4.29 -3.11 7.80
C TYR A 24 3.42 -3.67 8.94
N PRO A 25 2.92 -2.81 9.85
CA PRO A 25 2.35 -3.27 11.12
C PRO A 25 0.96 -3.90 10.98
N ALA A 26 0.31 -3.76 9.83
CA ALA A 26 -0.93 -4.47 9.55
C ALA A 26 -0.61 -5.92 9.15
N ASN A 27 -1.38 -6.87 9.69
CA ASN A 27 -1.22 -8.31 9.44
C ASN A 27 -1.73 -8.71 8.03
N ILE A 28 -1.30 -7.97 6.99
CA ILE A 28 -1.59 -8.31 5.60
C ILE A 28 -0.62 -9.37 5.13
N PRO A 29 -1.09 -10.51 4.63
CA PRO A 29 -0.23 -11.59 4.15
C PRO A 29 0.78 -11.10 3.12
N TYR A 30 2.01 -11.61 3.20
CA TYR A 30 3.00 -11.39 2.17
C TYR A 30 2.70 -12.28 0.97
N VAL A 31 2.46 -11.68 -0.17
CA VAL A 31 2.29 -12.37 -1.46
C VAL A 31 3.38 -11.84 -2.40
N PRO A 32 4.24 -12.72 -2.96
CA PRO A 32 5.23 -12.30 -3.96
C PRO A 32 4.54 -11.77 -5.21
N ILE A 33 5.01 -10.63 -5.72
CA ILE A 33 4.49 -10.00 -6.92
C ILE A 33 5.65 -9.58 -7.81
N ASP A 34 5.54 -9.92 -9.09
CA ASP A 34 6.33 -9.37 -10.18
C ASP A 34 5.48 -9.46 -11.45
N ILE A 35 4.75 -8.40 -11.75
CA ILE A 35 3.84 -8.32 -12.89
C ILE A 35 4.16 -7.10 -13.75
N THR A 36 3.99 -7.25 -15.04
CA THR A 36 4.14 -6.14 -16.01
C THR A 36 2.83 -5.95 -16.77
N ILE A 37 2.40 -4.71 -16.90
CA ILE A 37 1.12 -4.30 -17.47
C ILE A 37 1.40 -3.24 -18.52
N SER A 38 0.74 -3.36 -19.68
CA SER A 38 0.80 -2.33 -20.73
C SER A 38 -0.36 -1.34 -20.58
N THR A 39 -0.06 -0.05 -20.58
CA THR A 39 -1.09 1.01 -20.59
C THR A 39 -1.87 1.07 -21.89
N PHE A 40 -1.42 0.38 -22.94
CA PHE A 40 -2.14 0.24 -24.21
C PHE A 40 -3.15 -0.91 -24.23
N ASP A 41 -3.12 -1.78 -23.23
CA ASP A 41 -4.18 -2.78 -23.07
C ASP A 41 -5.52 -2.07 -22.77
N PRO A 42 -6.61 -2.42 -23.49
CA PRO A 42 -7.92 -1.83 -23.28
C PRO A 42 -8.41 -1.86 -21.81
N SER A 43 -8.02 -2.89 -21.05
CA SER A 43 -8.36 -3.03 -19.63
C SER A 43 -7.67 -1.98 -18.75
N PHE A 44 -6.59 -1.37 -19.23
CA PHE A 44 -5.74 -0.44 -18.48
C PHE A 44 -5.61 0.94 -19.13
N ILE A 45 -6.44 1.22 -20.14
CA ILE A 45 -6.40 2.46 -20.91
C ILE A 45 -6.56 3.73 -20.04
N SER A 46 -7.28 3.63 -18.92
CA SER A 46 -7.42 4.71 -17.95
C SER A 46 -6.08 5.19 -17.38
N LEU A 47 -5.09 4.30 -17.30
CA LEU A 47 -3.75 4.62 -16.79
C LEU A 47 -2.89 5.45 -17.76
N GLN A 48 -3.36 5.74 -18.96
CA GLN A 48 -2.70 6.68 -19.87
C GLN A 48 -2.86 8.14 -19.42
N ALA A 49 -3.91 8.45 -18.65
CA ALA A 49 -4.15 9.79 -18.12
C ALA A 49 -3.71 9.89 -16.66
N VAL A 50 -3.13 11.02 -16.26
CA VAL A 50 -2.87 11.36 -14.85
C VAL A 50 -4.22 11.41 -14.11
N GLY A 51 -4.28 10.79 -12.94
CA GLY A 51 -5.52 10.59 -12.18
C GLY A 51 -6.28 9.32 -12.55
N GLY A 52 -5.91 8.63 -13.63
CA GLY A 52 -6.50 7.35 -14.00
C GLY A 52 -6.09 6.22 -13.05
N TRP A 53 -6.97 5.25 -12.91
CA TRP A 53 -6.74 4.09 -12.05
C TRP A 53 -7.30 2.81 -12.68
N ALA A 54 -6.79 1.66 -12.23
CA ALA A 54 -7.28 0.34 -12.64
C ALA A 54 -7.03 -0.71 -11.57
N TYR A 55 -7.91 -1.70 -11.49
CA TYR A 55 -7.70 -2.88 -10.66
C TYR A 55 -6.86 -3.92 -11.39
N VAL A 56 -6.01 -4.60 -10.62
CA VAL A 56 -5.15 -5.67 -11.11
C VAL A 56 -5.21 -6.86 -10.15
N ASN A 57 -5.18 -8.06 -10.70
CA ASN A 57 -5.07 -9.27 -9.90
C ASN A 57 -3.65 -9.39 -9.34
N GLY A 58 -3.56 -9.73 -8.06
CA GLY A 58 -2.30 -9.89 -7.33
C GLY A 58 -2.47 -9.50 -5.88
N GLY A 59 -1.39 -9.61 -5.10
CA GLY A 59 -1.45 -9.34 -3.67
C GLY A 59 -2.36 -10.29 -2.91
N SER A 60 -2.80 -9.86 -1.75
CA SER A 60 -3.68 -10.63 -0.86
C SER A 60 -5.15 -10.56 -1.30
N ARG A 61 -5.63 -9.38 -1.69
CA ARG A 61 -7.04 -9.15 -2.08
C ARG A 61 -7.20 -8.35 -3.37
N GLY A 62 -6.16 -8.32 -4.20
CA GLY A 62 -6.09 -7.54 -5.42
C GLY A 62 -5.33 -6.24 -5.22
N LEU A 63 -4.95 -5.65 -6.32
CA LEU A 63 -4.18 -4.41 -6.37
C LEU A 63 -4.99 -3.31 -7.04
N ILE A 64 -4.63 -2.06 -6.75
CA ILE A 64 -5.05 -0.91 -7.50
C ILE A 64 -3.82 -0.12 -7.96
N LEU A 65 -3.79 0.20 -9.24
CA LEU A 65 -2.84 1.12 -9.85
C LEU A 65 -3.48 2.50 -9.95
N TYR A 66 -2.69 3.53 -9.67
CA TYR A 66 -3.10 4.93 -9.80
C TYR A 66 -2.01 5.74 -10.49
N ARG A 67 -2.34 6.43 -11.57
CA ARG A 67 -1.44 7.32 -12.29
C ARG A 67 -1.28 8.63 -11.53
N ALA A 68 -0.25 8.72 -10.69
CA ALA A 68 -0.04 9.87 -9.81
C ALA A 68 0.52 11.10 -10.54
N SER A 69 1.37 10.88 -11.54
CA SER A 69 1.94 11.93 -12.38
C SER A 69 2.25 11.43 -13.80
N ILE A 70 2.92 12.25 -14.59
CA ILE A 70 3.30 11.89 -15.96
C ILE A 70 4.29 10.72 -16.01
N ASP A 71 5.08 10.54 -14.97
CA ASP A 71 6.17 9.55 -14.84
C ASP A 71 6.00 8.60 -13.66
N GLN A 72 4.92 8.75 -12.87
CA GLN A 72 4.72 7.96 -11.67
C GLN A 72 3.36 7.25 -11.65
N VAL A 73 3.41 5.96 -11.37
CA VAL A 73 2.25 5.12 -11.06
C VAL A 73 2.43 4.55 -9.66
N ASN A 74 1.44 4.68 -8.82
CA ASN A 74 1.41 4.07 -7.49
C ASN A 74 0.60 2.78 -7.53
N CYS A 75 0.98 1.82 -6.70
CA CYS A 75 0.28 0.55 -6.56
C CYS A 75 0.00 0.25 -5.09
N TYR A 76 -1.26 -0.01 -4.76
CA TYR A 76 -1.69 -0.31 -3.41
C TYR A 76 -2.36 -1.68 -3.34
N GLU A 77 -2.17 -2.37 -2.21
CA GLU A 77 -2.95 -3.54 -1.82
C GLU A 77 -4.37 -3.11 -1.48
N ARG A 78 -5.35 -3.84 -1.98
CA ARG A 78 -6.76 -3.60 -1.67
C ARG A 78 -7.22 -4.24 -0.36
N HIS A 79 -6.38 -5.03 0.29
CA HIS A 79 -6.66 -5.58 1.61
C HIS A 79 -6.65 -4.45 2.65
N CYS A 80 -7.79 -4.22 3.31
CA CYS A 80 -7.93 -3.18 4.32
C CYS A 80 -6.98 -3.43 5.50
N PRO A 81 -6.14 -2.45 5.89
CA PRO A 81 -5.18 -2.64 6.97
C PRO A 81 -5.83 -2.71 8.36
N TYR A 82 -7.08 -2.33 8.52
CA TYR A 82 -7.84 -2.44 9.76
C TYR A 82 -8.51 -3.81 9.88
N ASP A 83 -9.21 -4.24 8.83
CA ASP A 83 -10.03 -5.46 8.81
C ASP A 83 -9.29 -6.65 8.20
N THR A 84 -8.08 -6.93 8.67
CA THR A 84 -7.22 -7.98 8.08
C THR A 84 -7.78 -9.39 8.23
N GLU A 85 -8.54 -9.67 9.29
CA GLU A 85 -9.18 -10.98 9.55
C GLU A 85 -10.54 -11.13 8.85
N ASN A 86 -11.20 -10.01 8.52
CA ASN A 86 -12.51 -10.02 7.88
C ASN A 86 -12.36 -10.42 6.39
N PRO A 87 -13.01 -11.48 5.89
CA PRO A 87 -12.95 -11.86 4.48
C PRO A 87 -13.33 -10.72 3.53
N CYS A 88 -14.08 -9.76 4.02
CA CYS A 88 -14.63 -8.63 3.30
C CYS A 88 -13.78 -7.36 3.40
N GLY A 89 -12.78 -7.28 4.27
CA GLY A 89 -11.93 -6.10 4.42
C GLY A 89 -11.13 -5.78 3.16
N LYS A 90 -11.80 -5.22 2.15
CA LYS A 90 -11.27 -4.92 0.83
C LYS A 90 -11.71 -3.52 0.40
N VAL A 91 -10.76 -2.67 0.06
CA VAL A 91 -11.03 -1.31 -0.38
C VAL A 91 -11.39 -1.23 -1.87
N SER A 92 -12.29 -0.32 -2.19
CA SER A 92 -12.75 -0.01 -3.55
C SER A 92 -12.73 1.50 -3.78
N VAL A 93 -12.55 1.93 -5.02
CA VAL A 93 -12.61 3.35 -5.37
C VAL A 93 -14.04 3.85 -5.20
N ASP A 94 -14.20 4.98 -4.54
CA ASP A 94 -15.50 5.62 -4.34
C ASP A 94 -16.03 6.29 -5.63
N SER A 95 -17.26 6.77 -5.58
CA SER A 95 -17.91 7.41 -6.73
C SER A 95 -17.23 8.70 -7.18
N THR A 96 -16.39 9.31 -6.35
CA THR A 96 -15.63 10.52 -6.72
C THR A 96 -14.35 10.21 -7.48
N GLY A 97 -13.84 8.96 -7.39
CA GLY A 97 -12.57 8.58 -7.99
C GLY A 97 -11.34 9.12 -7.25
N LEU A 98 -11.51 9.65 -6.03
CA LEU A 98 -10.44 10.29 -5.25
C LEU A 98 -9.99 9.47 -4.05
N PHE A 99 -10.87 8.60 -3.55
CA PHE A 99 -10.64 7.83 -2.34
C PHE A 99 -10.85 6.34 -2.56
N LEU A 100 -10.16 5.56 -1.77
CA LEU A 100 -10.40 4.15 -1.57
C LEU A 100 -11.18 3.98 -0.27
N VAL A 101 -12.28 3.24 -0.29
CA VAL A 101 -13.18 3.07 0.85
C VAL A 101 -13.38 1.59 1.13
N ASP A 102 -13.34 1.22 2.39
CA ASP A 102 -13.69 -0.12 2.85
C ASP A 102 -15.19 -0.19 3.14
N ASN A 103 -15.96 -0.41 2.09
CA ASN A 103 -17.44 -0.56 2.13
C ASN A 103 -17.88 -1.98 1.76
N ASP A 104 -16.95 -2.88 1.51
CA ASP A 104 -17.29 -4.21 1.04
C ASP A 104 -18.01 -5.03 2.12
N CYS A 105 -18.78 -5.99 1.66
CA CYS A 105 -19.60 -6.90 2.45
C CYS A 105 -20.89 -6.32 3.04
N PHE A 106 -21.78 -5.93 2.16
CA PHE A 106 -23.16 -5.58 2.55
C PHE A 106 -23.26 -4.44 3.58
N GLY A 107 -22.23 -3.54 3.62
CA GLY A 107 -22.18 -2.43 4.55
C GLY A 107 -21.50 -2.76 5.90
N GLU A 108 -20.85 -3.91 6.01
CA GLU A 108 -20.09 -4.32 7.21
C GLU A 108 -18.60 -3.97 7.15
N GLY A 109 -18.15 -3.23 6.14
CA GLY A 109 -16.81 -2.68 6.09
C GLY A 109 -16.55 -1.69 7.23
N CYS A 110 -15.29 -1.46 7.57
CA CYS A 110 -14.92 -0.52 8.64
C CYS A 110 -15.18 0.96 8.28
N GLY A 111 -15.59 1.26 7.05
CA GLY A 111 -15.88 2.59 6.54
C GLY A 111 -14.65 3.50 6.41
N SER A 112 -13.45 3.00 6.68
CA SER A 112 -12.23 3.81 6.56
C SER A 112 -11.97 4.23 5.13
N ARG A 113 -11.51 5.46 4.98
CA ARG A 113 -11.20 6.09 3.68
C ARG A 113 -9.71 6.35 3.57
N PHE A 114 -9.18 6.08 2.39
CA PHE A 114 -7.76 6.26 2.08
C PHE A 114 -7.62 7.12 0.83
N SER A 115 -6.61 7.97 0.81
CA SER A 115 -6.26 8.76 -0.38
C SER A 115 -5.75 7.87 -1.50
N LEU A 116 -6.32 8.01 -2.70
CA LEU A 116 -5.84 7.30 -3.88
C LEU A 116 -4.46 7.79 -4.34
N ILE A 117 -4.08 9.01 -3.96
CA ILE A 117 -2.80 9.64 -4.36
C ILE A 117 -1.62 8.98 -3.64
N ASN A 118 -1.72 8.73 -2.33
CA ASN A 118 -0.60 8.27 -1.50
C ASN A 118 -0.93 7.14 -0.52
N GLY A 119 -2.15 6.58 -0.57
CA GLY A 119 -2.59 5.49 0.29
C GLY A 119 -2.79 5.85 1.76
N SER A 120 -2.63 7.13 2.15
CA SER A 120 -2.78 7.55 3.56
C SER A 120 -4.24 7.47 4.02
N VAL A 121 -4.42 7.25 5.33
CA VAL A 121 -5.75 7.33 5.97
C VAL A 121 -6.25 8.77 5.92
N VAL A 122 -7.47 8.97 5.46
CA VAL A 122 -8.16 10.26 5.39
C VAL A 122 -9.22 10.35 6.48
N ASP A 123 -9.94 9.24 6.70
CA ASP A 123 -11.07 9.19 7.63
C ASP A 123 -11.33 7.74 8.07
N GLY A 124 -12.03 7.57 9.21
CA GLY A 124 -12.45 6.29 9.73
C GLY A 124 -11.55 5.75 10.83
N VAL A 125 -11.66 4.45 11.12
CA VAL A 125 -11.01 3.79 12.26
C VAL A 125 -9.62 3.22 11.94
N ALA A 126 -9.25 3.12 10.66
CA ALA A 126 -7.92 2.64 10.26
C ALA A 126 -6.84 3.63 10.74
N ILE A 127 -5.74 3.08 11.25
CA ILE A 127 -4.58 3.86 11.73
C ILE A 127 -3.36 3.70 10.82
N TYR A 128 -3.33 2.65 10.00
CA TYR A 128 -2.24 2.37 9.05
C TYR A 128 -2.66 2.71 7.63
N PRO A 129 -1.76 3.28 6.81
CA PRO A 129 -2.02 3.50 5.39
C PRO A 129 -2.19 2.18 4.64
N LEU A 130 -2.61 2.22 3.40
CA LEU A 130 -2.61 1.06 2.51
C LEU A 130 -1.17 0.58 2.27
N LYS A 131 -0.99 -0.74 2.19
CA LYS A 131 0.29 -1.33 1.80
C LYS A 131 0.60 -0.95 0.36
N GLN A 132 1.75 -0.33 0.14
CA GLN A 132 2.21 0.07 -1.18
C GLN A 132 3.24 -0.93 -1.71
N TYR A 133 3.18 -1.20 -3.00
CA TYR A 133 4.15 -2.00 -3.75
C TYR A 133 5.10 -1.10 -4.53
N ASN A 134 6.30 -1.62 -4.83
CA ASN A 134 7.21 -0.93 -5.71
C ASN A 134 6.67 -0.93 -7.15
N THR A 135 6.91 0.17 -7.85
CA THR A 135 6.53 0.31 -9.24
C THR A 135 7.68 0.89 -10.06
N SER A 136 7.79 0.49 -11.31
CA SER A 136 8.54 1.21 -12.33
C SER A 136 7.65 1.45 -13.54
N PHE A 137 7.81 2.62 -14.16
CA PHE A 137 7.01 3.03 -15.30
C PHE A 137 7.91 3.70 -16.35
N ASP A 138 7.83 3.25 -17.60
CA ASP A 138 8.64 3.75 -18.73
C ASP A 138 7.85 4.59 -19.75
N GLY A 139 6.58 4.90 -19.45
CA GLY A 139 5.65 5.59 -20.33
C GLY A 139 4.65 4.67 -21.02
N ALA A 140 4.96 3.37 -21.14
CA ALA A 140 4.14 2.36 -21.79
C ALA A 140 3.86 1.16 -20.88
N LEU A 141 4.89 0.68 -20.19
CA LEU A 141 4.84 -0.49 -19.31
C LEU A 141 4.95 -0.09 -17.84
N ILE A 142 4.10 -0.66 -17.03
CA ILE A 142 4.12 -0.56 -15.58
C ILE A 142 4.54 -1.92 -15.02
N ARG A 143 5.65 -1.99 -14.31
CA ARG A 143 6.05 -3.17 -13.54
C ARG A 143 5.74 -2.94 -12.07
N VAL A 144 5.09 -3.91 -11.42
CA VAL A 144 4.79 -3.92 -9.98
C VAL A 144 5.52 -5.09 -9.35
N PHE A 145 6.23 -4.83 -8.25
CA PHE A 145 7.04 -5.86 -7.59
C PHE A 145 7.22 -5.56 -6.09
N ASN A 146 7.64 -6.59 -5.32
CA ASN A 146 8.02 -6.48 -3.91
C ASN A 146 9.29 -7.24 -3.58
#